data_a16e0eb5d542d104df50bbd743eae8ab
#
_entry.id   a16e0eb5d542d104df50bbd743eae8ab
#
_cell.length_a   1.000
_cell.length_b   1.000
_cell.length_c   1.000
_cell.angle_alpha   90.00
_cell.angle_beta   90.00
_cell.angle_gamma   90.00
#
_symmetry.space_group_name_H-M   'P 1'
#
loop_
_entity.id
_entity.type
_entity.pdbx_description
1 polymer ?
#
loop_
_entity_poly.entity_id
_entity_poly.type
_entity_poly.pdbx_seq_one_letter_code
_entity_poly.pdbx_strand_id
1 'polypeptide(L)'
;MKIGKTRRRAAQLAAAILVCLLLSATGFASGPVSAARSSSQVYLNDSRVSITGCNIGGNNYYRLRDLAAAFRGTSSSFDVTWNGGTKQVEVLTGRDYTGEAESGGLSWWGASQATLSSSQLVVDGRPVDVTAYNIDGSNYYKLRDLSEALSFAVCWEQERDSILLYTLDEHTSLAESSGGAARPMTASGSTARWSHTNLSYLYEDGGSSFYVVEAGSAEGVVTVDTYDKETLALLEKRSVPMELDIFGGFYAGEACSYMVFGQSNTEEDNRKEVVRVVKYDKSFNRLAAASITGGESFTIIPFDAGSLRMAESGGELTIHTARKRYTTEDGLNHQSQLTIILNTDTMKVKNTMGRYQDNHVSHSFNQFVQYDGSRRVLVDHGDAYPRSVVLNVSSGGSYTETDLLKIPGEVGANCTGVTVGGLEVSGSHYLVAVNTIDHSKVTAYDSFEMAGLDRDERDVVLLACQKSGRSVSRVELTDYVDRGLLGSTPYLVKLPEDRFAVLWEEFAYTGQSTEDRGVRYVVVDGAGRPQTEVQSLPGARLSADCQPVYSGGEIMWYVNAQGGRLFYRTGRI
;
A
#
# COMPACT_ATOMS: atom_id res chain seq x y z
N MET A 1 32.34 55.18 2.26
CA MET A 1 30.88 55.43 2.19
C MET A 1 30.13 54.11 1.99
N LYS A 2 30.19 53.16 2.95
CA LYS A 2 29.56 51.81 2.88
C LYS A 2 28.95 51.32 4.23
N ILE A 3 28.65 52.24 5.15
CA ILE A 3 28.12 51.89 6.50
C ILE A 3 26.61 52.21 6.64
N GLY A 4 26.00 52.89 5.66
CA GLY A 4 24.60 53.34 5.75
C GLY A 4 23.51 52.34 5.29
N LYS A 5 23.85 51.25 4.57
CA LYS A 5 22.85 50.34 4.01
C LYS A 5 22.51 49.17 4.91
N THR A 6 23.39 48.76 5.81
CA THR A 6 23.19 47.62 6.72
C THR A 6 22.29 47.97 7.90
N ARG A 7 22.31 49.21 8.39
CA ARG A 7 21.45 49.66 9.49
C ARG A 7 19.96 49.82 9.10
N ARG A 8 19.66 50.16 7.83
CA ARG A 8 18.28 50.27 7.35
C ARG A 8 17.57 48.92 7.15
N ARG A 9 18.32 47.86 6.79
CA ARG A 9 17.76 46.52 6.66
C ARG A 9 17.50 45.85 8.01
N ALA A 10 18.33 46.09 9.01
CA ALA A 10 18.11 45.59 10.37
C ALA A 10 16.89 46.26 11.05
N ALA A 11 16.67 47.55 10.80
CA ALA A 11 15.52 48.27 11.33
C ALA A 11 14.21 47.87 10.65
N GLN A 12 14.22 47.49 9.38
CA GLN A 12 13.04 47.00 8.67
C GLN A 12 12.69 45.56 9.04
N LEU A 13 13.67 44.67 9.35
CA LEU A 13 13.40 43.34 9.89
C LEU A 13 12.88 43.41 11.34
N ALA A 14 13.40 44.28 12.17
CA ALA A 14 12.90 44.46 13.53
C ALA A 14 11.47 45.04 13.57
N ALA A 15 11.11 45.91 12.63
CA ALA A 15 9.76 46.43 12.51
C ALA A 15 8.76 45.39 11.98
N ALA A 16 9.20 44.49 11.09
CA ALA A 16 8.36 43.39 10.58
C ALA A 16 8.09 42.33 11.66
N ILE A 17 9.08 41.99 12.48
CA ILE A 17 8.93 41.06 13.61
C ILE A 17 8.06 41.67 14.72
N LEU A 18 8.15 42.98 14.97
CA LEU A 18 7.32 43.66 15.97
C LEU A 18 5.84 43.79 15.52
N VAL A 19 5.58 43.92 14.22
CA VAL A 19 4.22 43.96 13.66
C VAL A 19 3.60 42.55 13.68
N CYS A 20 4.36 41.46 13.48
CA CYS A 20 3.88 40.09 13.66
C CYS A 20 3.60 39.75 15.13
N LEU A 21 4.36 40.31 16.08
CA LEU A 21 4.13 40.09 17.51
C LEU A 21 2.97 40.92 18.09
N LEU A 22 2.58 42.02 17.42
CA LEU A 22 1.43 42.84 17.84
C LEU A 22 0.10 42.40 17.21
N LEU A 23 0.11 41.52 16.21
CA LEU A 23 -1.09 40.92 15.61
C LEU A 23 -1.55 39.64 16.31
N SER A 24 -0.77 39.11 17.26
CA SER A 24 -1.14 37.90 18.04
C SER A 24 -1.87 38.20 19.37
N ALA A 25 -2.24 39.44 19.64
CA ALA A 25 -2.89 39.85 20.90
C ALA A 25 -4.31 40.41 20.76
N THR A 26 -4.98 40.24 19.60
CA THR A 26 -6.42 40.44 19.53
C THR A 26 -7.07 39.08 19.60
N GLY A 27 -7.39 38.61 20.81
CA GLY A 27 -8.32 37.54 21.01
C GLY A 27 -9.67 37.94 20.41
N PHE A 28 -9.90 37.55 19.15
CA PHE A 28 -11.25 37.51 18.62
C PHE A 28 -11.98 36.44 19.44
N ALA A 29 -12.84 36.87 20.35
CA ALA A 29 -13.91 36.03 20.84
C ALA A 29 -14.70 35.65 19.57
N SER A 30 -14.35 34.51 18.97
CA SER A 30 -15.12 33.99 17.84
C SER A 30 -16.53 33.70 18.38
N GLY A 31 -17.54 34.40 17.81
CA GLY A 31 -18.94 34.14 18.15
C GLY A 31 -19.27 32.65 17.90
N PRO A 32 -20.45 32.21 18.31
CA PRO A 32 -20.90 30.84 18.08
C PRO A 32 -20.77 30.46 16.60
N VAL A 33 -20.23 29.29 16.32
CA VAL A 33 -20.11 28.73 14.97
C VAL A 33 -21.14 27.62 14.76
N SER A 34 -21.54 27.39 13.52
CA SER A 34 -22.46 26.29 13.19
C SER A 34 -21.79 24.95 13.28
N ALA A 35 -22.38 24.02 14.00
CA ALA A 35 -22.01 22.61 14.05
C ALA A 35 -23.09 21.76 13.39
N ALA A 36 -22.75 20.89 12.48
CA ALA A 36 -23.65 19.91 11.88
C ALA A 36 -23.28 18.50 12.34
N ARG A 37 -24.26 17.59 12.41
CA ARG A 37 -23.96 16.18 12.71
C ARG A 37 -23.05 15.62 11.61
N SER A 38 -22.01 14.89 11.98
CA SER A 38 -21.15 14.18 11.02
C SER A 38 -21.92 13.00 10.41
N SER A 39 -21.87 12.87 9.09
CA SER A 39 -22.43 11.72 8.36
C SER A 39 -21.44 10.55 8.30
N SER A 40 -20.16 10.82 8.56
CA SER A 40 -19.09 9.85 8.39
C SER A 40 -19.22 8.68 9.36
N GLN A 41 -19.05 7.48 8.86
CA GLN A 41 -18.92 6.27 9.67
C GLN A 41 -17.54 6.25 10.32
N VAL A 42 -17.44 5.69 11.52
CA VAL A 42 -16.16 5.59 12.24
C VAL A 42 -15.84 4.13 12.47
N TYR A 43 -14.61 3.77 12.16
CA TYR A 43 -14.04 2.44 12.39
C TYR A 43 -12.82 2.58 13.30
N LEU A 44 -12.66 1.66 14.26
CA LEU A 44 -11.49 1.54 15.11
C LEU A 44 -10.87 0.17 14.86
N ASN A 45 -9.62 0.15 14.39
CA ASN A 45 -8.94 -1.08 13.97
C ASN A 45 -9.85 -1.93 13.07
N ASP A 46 -10.44 -1.26 12.06
CA ASP A 46 -11.36 -1.79 11.05
C ASP A 46 -12.72 -2.31 11.56
N SER A 47 -12.94 -2.29 12.86
CA SER A 47 -14.25 -2.59 13.45
C SER A 47 -15.10 -1.33 13.54
N ARG A 48 -16.32 -1.37 13.01
CA ARG A 48 -17.24 -0.23 13.10
C ARG A 48 -17.59 0.09 14.54
N VAL A 49 -17.40 1.35 14.92
CA VAL A 49 -17.76 1.84 16.26
C VAL A 49 -18.93 2.82 16.19
N SER A 50 -19.85 2.71 17.17
CA SER A 50 -21.06 3.53 17.23
C SER A 50 -20.80 4.80 18.04
N ILE A 51 -20.01 5.71 17.48
CA ILE A 51 -19.81 7.06 18.04
C ILE A 51 -20.36 8.12 17.10
N THR A 52 -20.88 9.20 17.67
CA THR A 52 -21.45 10.29 16.86
C THR A 52 -20.64 11.56 17.07
N GLY A 53 -20.13 12.10 15.98
CA GLY A 53 -19.39 13.35 15.94
C GLY A 53 -20.18 14.49 15.31
N CYS A 54 -19.59 15.67 15.32
CA CYS A 54 -20.08 16.82 14.57
C CYS A 54 -19.01 17.38 13.65
N ASN A 55 -19.45 18.00 12.57
CA ASN A 55 -18.59 18.73 11.66
C ASN A 55 -18.71 20.24 11.94
N ILE A 56 -17.55 20.88 12.15
CA ILE A 56 -17.44 22.33 12.37
C ILE A 56 -16.34 22.83 11.44
N GLY A 57 -16.71 23.68 10.48
CA GLY A 57 -15.77 24.27 9.55
C GLY A 57 -14.97 23.22 8.73
N GLY A 58 -15.59 22.10 8.36
CA GLY A 58 -14.95 21.02 7.58
C GLY A 58 -14.11 20.04 8.41
N ASN A 59 -14.07 20.17 9.74
CA ASN A 59 -13.34 19.25 10.62
C ASN A 59 -14.32 18.45 11.48
N ASN A 60 -13.96 17.21 11.79
CA ASN A 60 -14.74 16.32 12.64
C ASN A 60 -14.29 16.43 14.11
N TYR A 61 -15.29 16.57 14.99
CA TYR A 61 -15.13 16.70 16.43
C TYR A 61 -15.93 15.64 17.16
N TYR A 62 -15.37 15.08 18.23
CA TYR A 62 -15.96 14.00 19.02
C TYR A 62 -15.88 14.30 20.51
N ARG A 63 -16.79 13.73 21.30
CA ARG A 63 -16.71 13.76 22.75
C ARG A 63 -15.61 12.77 23.20
N LEU A 64 -14.75 13.18 24.12
CA LEU A 64 -13.69 12.31 24.64
C LEU A 64 -14.21 11.02 25.28
N ARG A 65 -15.36 11.09 25.99
CA ARG A 65 -15.98 9.91 26.62
C ARG A 65 -16.43 8.85 25.61
N ASP A 66 -16.96 9.27 24.47
CA ASP A 66 -17.37 8.34 23.41
C ASP A 66 -16.16 7.66 22.78
N LEU A 67 -15.09 8.43 22.56
CA LEU A 67 -13.81 7.88 22.10
C LEU A 67 -13.21 6.93 23.16
N ALA A 68 -13.14 7.33 24.42
CA ALA A 68 -12.62 6.52 25.51
C ALA A 68 -13.35 5.17 25.63
N ALA A 69 -14.68 5.20 25.50
CA ALA A 69 -15.50 3.99 25.51
C ALA A 69 -15.20 3.08 24.27
N ALA A 70 -15.00 3.69 23.10
CA ALA A 70 -14.65 2.95 21.88
C ALA A 70 -13.24 2.33 21.95
N PHE A 71 -12.28 3.03 22.54
CA PHE A 71 -10.90 2.56 22.69
C PHE A 71 -10.68 1.57 23.85
N ARG A 72 -11.70 1.23 24.63
CA ARG A 72 -11.59 0.28 25.74
C ARG A 72 -11.04 -1.07 25.28
N GLY A 73 -10.04 -1.59 26.01
CA GLY A 73 -9.39 -2.87 25.70
C GLY A 73 -8.38 -2.80 24.55
N THR A 74 -8.02 -1.62 24.06
CA THR A 74 -7.00 -1.44 23.03
C THR A 74 -5.68 -0.90 23.61
N SER A 75 -4.59 -0.94 22.82
CA SER A 75 -3.30 -0.37 23.20
C SER A 75 -3.34 1.16 23.41
N SER A 76 -4.30 1.86 22.79
CA SER A 76 -4.54 3.30 22.96
C SER A 76 -5.70 3.61 23.90
N SER A 77 -6.04 2.70 24.84
CA SER A 77 -7.09 2.93 25.83
C SER A 77 -6.75 4.09 26.76
N PHE A 78 -7.76 4.85 27.18
CA PHE A 78 -7.60 5.96 28.11
C PHE A 78 -8.85 6.18 28.95
N ASP A 79 -8.67 6.66 30.20
CA ASP A 79 -9.77 7.06 31.07
C ASP A 79 -9.92 8.59 31.07
N VAL A 80 -11.15 9.09 31.26
CA VAL A 80 -11.50 10.51 31.20
C VAL A 80 -12.27 10.92 32.43
N THR A 81 -11.79 11.95 33.11
CA THR A 81 -12.45 12.55 34.28
C THR A 81 -12.59 14.07 34.12
N TRP A 82 -13.58 14.64 34.80
CA TRP A 82 -13.80 16.09 34.86
C TRP A 82 -13.45 16.64 36.24
N ASN A 83 -12.53 17.58 36.29
CA ASN A 83 -12.18 18.31 37.51
C ASN A 83 -12.88 19.68 37.51
N GLY A 84 -14.01 19.76 38.25
CA GLY A 84 -14.82 20.98 38.30
C GLY A 84 -14.13 22.14 39.06
N GLY A 85 -13.18 21.85 39.95
CA GLY A 85 -12.43 22.87 40.69
C GLY A 85 -11.43 23.63 39.82
N THR A 86 -10.74 22.91 38.93
CA THR A 86 -9.74 23.47 38.00
C THR A 86 -10.30 23.76 36.60
N LYS A 87 -11.53 23.34 36.31
CA LYS A 87 -12.15 23.34 34.96
C LYS A 87 -11.30 22.60 33.92
N GLN A 88 -10.72 21.48 34.32
CA GLN A 88 -9.89 20.64 33.48
C GLN A 88 -10.58 19.33 33.13
N VAL A 89 -10.36 18.88 31.90
CA VAL A 89 -10.63 17.51 31.47
C VAL A 89 -9.32 16.72 31.62
N GLU A 90 -9.31 15.78 32.53
CA GLU A 90 -8.13 14.96 32.84
C GLU A 90 -8.23 13.62 32.12
N VAL A 91 -7.18 13.23 31.41
CA VAL A 91 -7.05 11.98 30.67
C VAL A 91 -5.87 11.20 31.23
N LEU A 92 -6.07 9.91 31.45
CA LEU A 92 -5.04 8.95 31.85
C LEU A 92 -4.90 7.89 30.77
N THR A 93 -3.78 7.87 30.07
CA THR A 93 -3.49 6.88 29.02
C THR A 93 -3.13 5.51 29.61
N GLY A 94 -3.30 4.44 28.81
CA GLY A 94 -3.03 3.06 29.24
C GLY A 94 -4.01 2.54 30.30
N ARG A 95 -5.19 3.15 30.43
CA ARG A 95 -6.25 2.71 31.34
C ARG A 95 -7.58 2.67 30.60
N ASP A 96 -8.33 1.60 30.84
CA ASP A 96 -9.67 1.50 30.28
C ASP A 96 -10.61 2.53 30.90
N TYR A 97 -11.48 3.10 30.07
CA TYR A 97 -12.52 4.02 30.51
C TYR A 97 -13.47 3.33 31.49
N THR A 98 -13.61 3.92 32.67
CA THR A 98 -14.43 3.38 33.76
C THR A 98 -15.89 3.82 33.71
N GLY A 99 -16.19 4.88 32.92
CA GLY A 99 -17.55 5.38 32.76
C GLY A 99 -18.38 4.55 31.78
N GLU A 100 -19.69 4.84 31.75
CA GLU A 100 -20.56 4.28 30.72
C GLU A 100 -20.47 5.15 29.46
N ALA A 101 -20.52 4.49 28.29
CA ALA A 101 -20.74 5.20 27.04
C ALA A 101 -22.13 5.86 27.12
N GLU A 102 -22.20 7.15 26.88
CA GLU A 102 -23.50 7.80 26.83
C GLU A 102 -24.28 7.23 25.64
N SER A 103 -25.29 6.42 25.93
CA SER A 103 -26.15 5.73 24.95
C SER A 103 -27.06 6.66 24.17
N GLY A 104 -26.95 7.97 24.36
CA GLY A 104 -27.65 9.01 23.61
C GLY A 104 -26.77 9.56 22.51
N GLY A 105 -27.11 9.31 21.25
CA GLY A 105 -26.58 10.10 20.14
C GLY A 105 -26.76 11.60 20.41
N LEU A 106 -26.22 12.47 19.53
CA LEU A 106 -26.44 13.90 19.61
C LEU A 106 -27.93 14.16 19.83
N SER A 107 -28.26 14.92 20.90
CA SER A 107 -29.66 15.27 21.26
C SER A 107 -30.32 16.16 20.23
N TRP A 108 -29.56 16.66 19.25
CA TRP A 108 -30.03 17.57 18.21
C TRP A 108 -29.96 16.94 16.82
N TRP A 109 -31.01 17.21 16.05
CA TRP A 109 -31.11 16.86 14.63
C TRP A 109 -31.02 18.16 13.83
N GLY A 110 -29.91 18.39 13.12
CA GLY A 110 -29.71 19.60 12.34
C GLY A 110 -28.47 20.37 12.77
N ALA A 111 -28.43 21.67 12.54
CA ALA A 111 -27.30 22.52 12.95
C ALA A 111 -27.50 23.03 14.38
N SER A 112 -26.48 22.95 15.21
CA SER A 112 -26.43 23.55 16.55
C SER A 112 -25.37 24.66 16.60
N GLN A 113 -25.38 25.46 17.67
CA GLN A 113 -24.39 26.50 17.91
C GLN A 113 -23.28 25.94 18.79
N ALA A 114 -22.05 26.02 18.28
CA ALA A 114 -20.84 25.61 19.01
C ALA A 114 -20.08 26.87 19.48
N THR A 115 -19.69 26.89 20.73
CA THR A 115 -18.81 27.94 21.29
C THR A 115 -17.46 27.36 21.64
N LEU A 116 -16.40 28.13 21.43
CA LEU A 116 -15.06 27.67 21.79
C LEU A 116 -14.99 27.30 23.28
N SER A 117 -14.52 26.10 23.59
CA SER A 117 -14.41 25.65 24.99
C SER A 117 -13.29 26.37 25.71
N SER A 118 -13.56 26.77 26.96
CA SER A 118 -12.53 27.31 27.88
C SER A 118 -11.90 26.24 28.77
N SER A 119 -12.30 24.96 28.63
CA SER A 119 -11.76 23.86 29.42
C SER A 119 -10.41 23.44 28.88
N GLN A 120 -9.44 23.28 29.78
CA GLN A 120 -8.12 22.77 29.43
C GLN A 120 -8.14 21.25 29.41
N LEU A 121 -7.51 20.65 28.38
CA LEU A 121 -7.23 19.23 28.35
C LEU A 121 -5.86 18.97 29.03
N VAL A 122 -5.81 17.98 29.91
CA VAL A 122 -4.62 17.52 30.59
C VAL A 122 -4.47 16.03 30.38
N VAL A 123 -3.39 15.59 29.73
CA VAL A 123 -3.08 14.18 29.47
C VAL A 123 -1.88 13.79 30.32
N ASP A 124 -2.05 12.79 31.17
CA ASP A 124 -1.02 12.29 32.11
C ASP A 124 -0.35 13.42 32.92
N GLY A 125 -1.17 14.37 33.40
CA GLY A 125 -0.73 15.51 34.19
C GLY A 125 -0.10 16.66 33.36
N ARG A 126 -0.07 16.57 32.03
CA ARG A 126 0.48 17.61 31.14
C ARG A 126 -0.62 18.31 30.37
N PRO A 127 -0.65 19.65 30.35
CA PRO A 127 -1.57 20.40 29.51
C PRO A 127 -1.30 20.12 28.03
N VAL A 128 -2.37 19.91 27.25
CA VAL A 128 -2.31 19.72 25.80
C VAL A 128 -3.14 20.79 25.12
N ASP A 129 -2.59 21.38 24.06
CA ASP A 129 -3.27 22.38 23.25
C ASP A 129 -4.09 21.68 22.16
N VAL A 130 -5.40 21.67 22.32
CA VAL A 130 -6.34 21.05 21.40
C VAL A 130 -7.53 21.95 21.14
N THR A 131 -8.04 21.93 19.92
CA THR A 131 -9.25 22.69 19.59
C THR A 131 -10.49 21.96 20.11
N ALA A 132 -11.23 22.62 21.00
CA ALA A 132 -12.47 22.08 21.54
C ALA A 132 -13.62 23.11 21.45
N TYR A 133 -14.82 22.61 21.19
CA TYR A 133 -16.05 23.39 21.22
C TYR A 133 -17.03 22.80 22.23
N ASN A 134 -17.73 23.70 22.93
CA ASN A 134 -18.87 23.33 23.77
C ASN A 134 -20.15 23.40 22.95
N ILE A 135 -20.92 22.31 22.97
CA ILE A 135 -22.23 22.19 22.34
C ILE A 135 -23.14 21.55 23.38
N ASP A 136 -24.19 22.25 23.76
CA ASP A 136 -25.21 21.79 24.74
C ASP A 136 -24.60 21.24 26.04
N GLY A 137 -23.53 21.89 26.55
CA GLY A 137 -22.87 21.54 27.79
C GLY A 137 -21.82 20.43 27.67
N SER A 138 -21.61 19.83 26.50
CA SER A 138 -20.60 18.83 26.23
C SER A 138 -19.45 19.41 25.42
N ASN A 139 -18.21 19.02 25.74
CA ASN A 139 -17.03 19.41 24.98
C ASN A 139 -16.74 18.39 23.86
N TYR A 140 -16.62 18.91 22.65
CA TYR A 140 -16.26 18.19 21.44
C TYR A 140 -14.85 18.61 21.02
N TYR A 141 -13.96 17.67 20.85
CA TYR A 141 -12.56 17.87 20.54
C TYR A 141 -12.29 17.51 19.08
N LYS A 142 -11.44 18.30 18.45
CA LYS A 142 -11.01 18.02 17.09
C LYS A 142 -10.23 16.69 17.06
N LEU A 143 -10.70 15.76 16.23
CA LEU A 143 -10.20 14.39 16.24
C LEU A 143 -8.69 14.30 15.93
N ARG A 144 -8.21 15.14 15.00
CA ARG A 144 -6.80 15.18 14.63
C ARG A 144 -5.90 15.66 15.77
N ASP A 145 -6.33 16.68 16.51
CA ASP A 145 -5.55 17.21 17.63
C ASP A 145 -5.45 16.17 18.77
N LEU A 146 -6.50 15.35 18.94
CA LEU A 146 -6.52 14.26 19.91
C LEU A 146 -5.60 13.10 19.51
N SER A 147 -5.48 12.80 18.22
CA SER A 147 -4.73 11.63 17.74
C SER A 147 -3.27 11.68 18.17
N GLU A 148 -2.64 12.85 18.09
CA GLU A 148 -1.27 13.05 18.53
C GLU A 148 -1.12 12.88 20.06
N ALA A 149 -2.09 13.42 20.84
CA ALA A 149 -2.04 13.39 22.30
C ALA A 149 -2.33 12.01 22.91
N LEU A 150 -3.09 11.17 22.23
CA LEU A 150 -3.63 9.90 22.74
C LEU A 150 -3.13 8.66 21.98
N SER A 151 -2.06 8.80 21.20
CA SER A 151 -1.36 7.69 20.51
C SER A 151 -2.28 6.84 19.63
N PHE A 152 -3.02 7.49 18.72
CA PHE A 152 -3.75 6.81 17.66
C PHE A 152 -3.61 7.54 16.32
N ALA A 153 -3.73 6.85 15.21
CA ALA A 153 -3.73 7.43 13.88
C ALA A 153 -5.15 7.66 13.37
N VAL A 154 -5.34 8.71 12.56
CA VAL A 154 -6.60 9.02 11.88
C VAL A 154 -6.38 8.98 10.38
N CYS A 155 -7.10 8.12 9.69
CA CYS A 155 -7.13 8.04 8.25
C CYS A 155 -8.52 8.42 7.72
N TRP A 156 -8.58 8.89 6.49
CA TRP A 156 -9.82 9.18 5.80
C TRP A 156 -9.97 8.28 4.58
N GLU A 157 -11.08 7.56 4.49
CA GLU A 157 -11.42 6.76 3.33
C GLU A 157 -12.54 7.44 2.55
N GLN A 158 -12.18 7.97 1.38
CA GLN A 158 -13.08 8.80 0.59
C GLN A 158 -14.21 8.00 -0.06
N GLU A 159 -13.96 6.77 -0.48
CA GLU A 159 -14.96 5.93 -1.17
C GLU A 159 -16.17 5.60 -0.30
N ARG A 160 -15.96 5.40 1.00
CA ARG A 160 -17.00 5.05 1.97
C ARG A 160 -17.39 6.21 2.88
N ASP A 161 -16.88 7.43 2.69
CA ASP A 161 -17.08 8.57 3.61
C ASP A 161 -16.80 8.17 5.08
N SER A 162 -15.67 7.49 5.32
CA SER A 162 -15.37 6.85 6.59
C SER A 162 -14.12 7.41 7.25
N ILE A 163 -14.17 7.51 8.58
CA ILE A 163 -13.01 7.83 9.42
C ILE A 163 -12.48 6.52 9.98
N LEU A 164 -11.21 6.24 9.71
CA LEU A 164 -10.51 5.07 10.22
C LEU A 164 -9.56 5.52 11.34
N LEU A 165 -9.69 4.90 12.49
CA LEU A 165 -8.85 5.11 13.67
C LEU A 165 -8.00 3.88 13.88
N TYR A 166 -6.69 4.05 14.03
CA TYR A 166 -5.75 2.95 14.30
C TYR A 166 -5.01 3.21 15.60
N THR A 167 -4.98 2.24 16.47
CA THR A 167 -4.17 2.30 17.69
C THR A 167 -2.70 2.20 17.32
N LEU A 168 -1.85 2.96 18.02
CA LEU A 168 -0.39 2.89 17.86
C LEU A 168 0.19 2.05 19.01
N ASP A 169 1.05 1.09 18.66
CA ASP A 169 1.67 0.16 19.59
C ASP A 169 3.05 -0.29 19.11
N GLU A 170 3.58 -1.39 19.64
CA GLU A 170 4.87 -1.95 19.23
C GLU A 170 4.89 -2.47 17.77
N HIS A 171 3.70 -2.76 17.20
CA HIS A 171 3.54 -3.22 15.82
C HIS A 171 3.17 -2.10 14.84
N THR A 172 2.77 -0.93 15.34
CA THR A 172 2.17 0.13 14.53
C THR A 172 2.74 1.50 14.92
N SER A 173 3.27 2.22 13.95
CA SER A 173 3.87 3.55 14.15
C SER A 173 3.46 4.53 13.06
N LEU A 174 3.12 5.76 13.44
CA LEU A 174 2.85 6.85 12.49
C LEU A 174 4.12 7.68 12.27
N ALA A 175 4.49 7.90 11.02
CA ALA A 175 5.61 8.74 10.62
C ALA A 175 5.17 9.85 9.67
N GLU A 176 5.85 11.01 9.71
CA GLU A 176 5.68 12.11 8.77
C GLU A 176 6.00 11.65 7.33
N SER A 177 5.36 12.23 6.30
CA SER A 177 5.62 11.91 4.90
C SER A 177 5.57 13.14 4.00
N SER A 178 6.07 12.99 2.75
CA SER A 178 5.90 13.97 1.67
C SER A 178 4.52 13.92 1.00
N GLY A 179 3.71 12.96 1.36
CA GLY A 179 2.47 12.56 0.72
C GLY A 179 2.48 11.06 0.53
N GLY A 180 1.44 10.48 -0.06
CA GLY A 180 1.41 9.05 -0.18
C GLY A 180 0.51 8.50 -1.27
N ALA A 181 0.93 7.37 -1.86
CA ALA A 181 0.19 6.58 -2.83
C ALA A 181 -0.16 5.17 -2.34
N ALA A 182 0.45 4.70 -1.23
CA ALA A 182 0.22 3.36 -0.70
C ALA A 182 -1.18 3.24 -0.07
N ARG A 183 -2.12 2.72 -0.82
CA ARG A 183 -3.51 2.50 -0.38
C ARG A 183 -3.61 1.23 0.44
N PRO A 184 -4.48 1.18 1.48
CA PRO A 184 -4.85 -0.07 2.11
C PRO A 184 -5.43 -1.06 1.10
N MET A 185 -5.13 -2.34 1.30
CA MET A 185 -5.74 -3.43 0.52
C MET A 185 -7.25 -3.50 0.80
N THR A 186 -8.03 -3.90 -0.20
CA THR A 186 -9.49 -4.07 -0.06
C THR A 186 -9.90 -5.44 -0.55
N ALA A 187 -11.05 -5.93 -0.09
CA ALA A 187 -11.59 -7.19 -0.57
C ALA A 187 -11.79 -7.18 -2.09
N SER A 188 -12.35 -6.10 -2.65
CA SER A 188 -12.54 -5.95 -4.09
C SER A 188 -11.23 -5.86 -4.87
N GLY A 189 -10.19 -5.20 -4.32
CA GLY A 189 -8.85 -5.18 -4.89
C GLY A 189 -8.21 -6.56 -4.89
N SER A 190 -8.47 -7.36 -3.86
CA SER A 190 -7.95 -8.72 -3.69
C SER A 190 -8.60 -9.76 -4.62
N THR A 191 -9.71 -9.41 -5.25
CA THR A 191 -10.41 -10.23 -6.25
C THR A 191 -10.38 -9.59 -7.64
N ALA A 192 -9.59 -8.53 -7.82
CA ALA A 192 -9.48 -7.82 -9.08
C ALA A 192 -8.97 -8.76 -10.20
N ARG A 193 -9.55 -8.62 -11.38
CA ARG A 193 -9.21 -9.43 -12.55
C ARG A 193 -7.78 -9.18 -13.02
N TRP A 194 -7.35 -7.93 -12.96
CA TRP A 194 -6.06 -7.44 -13.47
C TRP A 194 -5.26 -6.79 -12.36
N SER A 195 -3.96 -6.93 -12.43
CA SER A 195 -3.04 -6.17 -11.61
C SER A 195 -2.80 -4.78 -12.19
N HIS A 196 -2.04 -4.00 -11.48
CA HIS A 196 -1.54 -2.69 -11.88
C HIS A 196 -0.08 -2.54 -11.46
N THR A 197 0.59 -1.51 -11.95
CA THR A 197 1.94 -1.17 -11.51
C THR A 197 1.93 -0.73 -10.05
N ASN A 198 2.92 -1.15 -9.27
CA ASN A 198 3.09 -0.66 -7.91
C ASN A 198 3.48 0.81 -7.94
N LEU A 199 2.79 1.62 -7.14
CA LEU A 199 3.10 3.03 -7.01
C LEU A 199 4.01 3.35 -5.83
N SER A 200 4.25 2.38 -4.94
CA SER A 200 4.97 2.58 -3.69
C SER A 200 5.96 1.46 -3.44
N TYR A 201 7.13 1.81 -2.91
CA TYR A 201 8.24 0.90 -2.63
C TYR A 201 8.88 1.27 -1.31
N LEU A 202 9.09 0.26 -0.46
CA LEU A 202 9.86 0.35 0.77
C LEU A 202 11.12 -0.49 0.60
N TYR A 203 12.29 0.04 0.93
CA TYR A 203 13.54 -0.72 0.91
C TYR A 203 14.57 -0.16 1.89
N GLU A 204 15.59 -0.96 2.18
CA GLU A 204 16.79 -0.54 2.90
C GLU A 204 18.04 -0.80 2.03
N ASP A 205 19.07 0.00 2.23
CA ASP A 205 20.33 -0.13 1.51
C ASP A 205 21.46 -0.80 2.34
N GLY A 206 21.10 -1.40 3.47
CA GLY A 206 22.02 -1.99 4.44
C GLY A 206 22.62 -0.99 5.43
N GLY A 207 22.23 0.29 5.36
CA GLY A 207 22.60 1.35 6.30
C GLY A 207 21.64 1.50 7.47
N SER A 208 21.56 2.71 8.02
CA SER A 208 20.68 3.08 9.13
C SER A 208 19.34 3.67 8.68
N SER A 209 19.00 3.56 7.40
CA SER A 209 17.84 4.23 6.83
C SER A 209 16.92 3.28 6.09
N PHE A 210 15.63 3.61 6.14
CA PHE A 210 14.62 3.14 5.19
C PHE A 210 14.34 4.19 4.15
N TYR A 211 14.01 3.75 2.96
CA TYR A 211 13.62 4.59 1.84
C TYR A 211 12.23 4.21 1.36
N VAL A 212 11.40 5.23 1.18
CA VAL A 212 10.09 5.10 0.57
C VAL A 212 10.10 5.85 -0.75
N VAL A 213 9.85 5.12 -1.85
CA VAL A 213 9.74 5.69 -3.21
C VAL A 213 8.29 5.60 -3.65
N GLU A 214 7.68 6.73 -3.98
CA GLU A 214 6.26 6.78 -4.37
C GLU A 214 6.03 7.65 -5.59
N ALA A 215 5.25 7.10 -6.53
CA ALA A 215 4.65 7.86 -7.63
C ALA A 215 3.19 8.18 -7.33
N GLY A 216 2.67 9.30 -7.86
CA GLY A 216 1.27 9.68 -7.70
C GLY A 216 0.95 10.49 -6.45
N SER A 217 1.91 10.74 -5.56
CA SER A 217 1.75 11.67 -4.43
C SER A 217 1.78 13.14 -4.86
N ALA A 218 2.42 13.44 -5.98
CA ALA A 218 2.40 14.75 -6.63
C ALA A 218 2.50 14.57 -8.15
N GLU A 219 1.92 15.48 -8.92
CA GLU A 219 1.88 15.40 -10.38
C GLU A 219 3.30 15.52 -10.98
N GLY A 220 3.62 14.59 -11.89
CA GLY A 220 4.87 14.60 -12.67
C GLY A 220 6.14 14.30 -11.89
N VAL A 221 6.05 13.84 -10.66
CA VAL A 221 7.23 13.49 -9.84
C VAL A 221 7.07 12.15 -9.12
N VAL A 222 8.21 11.53 -8.84
CA VAL A 222 8.36 10.43 -7.88
C VAL A 222 8.99 11.01 -6.63
N THR A 223 8.36 10.82 -5.48
CA THR A 223 8.89 11.27 -4.19
C THR A 223 9.76 10.18 -3.58
N VAL A 224 10.83 10.59 -2.89
CA VAL A 224 11.70 9.71 -2.12
C VAL A 224 11.84 10.29 -0.72
N ASP A 225 11.28 9.59 0.24
CA ASP A 225 11.38 9.92 1.67
C ASP A 225 12.38 8.97 2.33
N THR A 226 13.33 9.53 3.07
CA THR A 226 14.34 8.78 3.83
C THR A 226 14.01 8.84 5.30
N TYR A 227 13.93 7.69 5.95
CA TYR A 227 13.61 7.55 7.36
C TYR A 227 14.77 6.96 8.16
N ASP A 228 14.95 7.42 9.38
CA ASP A 228 15.77 6.73 10.36
C ASP A 228 15.15 5.35 10.68
N LYS A 229 15.98 4.31 10.66
CA LYS A 229 15.52 2.92 10.75
C LYS A 229 14.94 2.54 12.12
N GLU A 230 15.44 3.15 13.18
CA GLU A 230 15.03 2.85 14.56
C GLU A 230 13.81 3.68 14.98
N THR A 231 13.85 4.97 14.68
CA THR A 231 12.85 5.92 15.17
C THR A 231 11.73 6.23 14.18
N LEU A 232 11.89 5.85 12.89
CA LEU A 232 11.04 6.25 11.76
C LEU A 232 10.91 7.77 11.61
N ALA A 233 11.84 8.54 12.17
CA ALA A 233 11.91 9.98 11.94
C ALA A 233 12.25 10.25 10.47
N LEU A 234 11.51 11.15 9.84
CA LEU A 234 11.75 11.56 8.46
C LEU A 234 13.00 12.43 8.39
N LEU A 235 14.04 11.97 7.69
CA LEU A 235 15.34 12.60 7.60
C LEU A 235 15.48 13.49 6.36
N GLU A 236 15.00 13.05 5.21
CA GLU A 236 15.11 13.76 3.93
C GLU A 236 13.87 13.52 3.07
N LYS A 237 13.49 14.55 2.32
CA LYS A 237 12.46 14.54 1.27
C LYS A 237 13.09 14.93 -0.05
N ARG A 238 12.87 14.11 -1.07
CA ARG A 238 13.38 14.36 -2.41
C ARG A 238 12.29 14.14 -3.45
N SER A 239 12.33 14.90 -4.54
CA SER A 239 11.47 14.70 -5.72
C SER A 239 12.34 14.41 -6.93
N VAL A 240 11.98 13.36 -7.67
CA VAL A 240 12.60 12.95 -8.93
C VAL A 240 11.58 13.18 -10.05
N PRO A 241 11.87 13.97 -11.08
CA PRO A 241 10.93 14.17 -12.19
C PRO A 241 10.62 12.88 -12.92
N MET A 242 9.35 12.64 -13.25
CA MET A 242 8.98 11.60 -14.20
C MET A 242 9.45 11.98 -15.60
N GLU A 243 10.01 11.03 -16.33
CA GLU A 243 10.54 11.28 -17.69
C GLU A 243 9.55 10.94 -18.80
N LEU A 244 8.48 10.20 -18.53
CA LEU A 244 7.30 9.97 -19.36
C LEU A 244 6.06 9.93 -18.46
N ASP A 245 4.86 10.00 -19.03
CA ASP A 245 3.60 10.26 -18.32
C ASP A 245 3.13 9.11 -17.42
N ILE A 246 3.55 7.87 -17.68
CA ILE A 246 3.12 6.68 -16.95
C ILE A 246 4.28 6.15 -16.11
N PHE A 247 4.10 6.02 -14.81
CA PHE A 247 5.06 5.34 -13.94
C PHE A 247 4.88 3.83 -14.04
N GLY A 248 5.93 3.12 -14.43
CA GLY A 248 5.95 1.67 -14.53
C GLY A 248 6.42 0.99 -13.26
N GLY A 249 7.48 1.51 -12.62
CA GLY A 249 8.01 0.92 -11.41
C GLY A 249 9.39 1.41 -11.02
N PHE A 250 9.80 0.99 -9.81
CA PHE A 250 11.10 1.27 -9.22
C PHE A 250 11.79 -0.03 -8.79
N TYR A 251 13.11 -0.04 -8.85
CA TYR A 251 13.94 -1.13 -8.33
C TYR A 251 15.22 -0.59 -7.70
N ALA A 252 15.45 -0.97 -6.44
CA ALA A 252 16.69 -0.71 -5.73
C ALA A 252 17.68 -1.84 -6.00
N GLY A 253 18.49 -1.73 -7.07
CA GLY A 253 19.54 -2.68 -7.38
C GLY A 253 20.74 -2.55 -6.43
N GLU A 254 21.73 -3.40 -6.54
CA GLU A 254 22.88 -3.43 -5.65
C GLU A 254 23.70 -2.12 -5.71
N ALA A 255 24.14 -1.73 -6.90
CA ALA A 255 24.98 -0.54 -7.11
C ALA A 255 24.19 0.71 -7.49
N CYS A 256 23.06 0.56 -8.15
CA CYS A 256 22.26 1.63 -8.73
C CYS A 256 20.77 1.39 -8.50
N SER A 257 19.96 2.44 -8.67
CA SER A 257 18.52 2.32 -8.68
C SER A 257 17.97 2.54 -10.09
N TYR A 258 16.80 1.97 -10.38
CA TYR A 258 16.18 2.06 -11.70
C TYR A 258 14.72 2.50 -11.55
N MET A 259 14.27 3.39 -12.44
CA MET A 259 12.87 3.73 -12.62
C MET A 259 12.46 3.45 -14.07
N VAL A 260 11.26 2.94 -14.24
CA VAL A 260 10.69 2.69 -15.55
C VAL A 260 9.51 3.62 -15.75
N PHE A 261 9.50 4.30 -16.88
CA PHE A 261 8.43 5.19 -17.30
C PHE A 261 7.88 4.74 -18.66
N GLY A 262 6.64 5.09 -18.93
CA GLY A 262 5.99 4.77 -20.18
C GLY A 262 5.14 5.91 -20.72
N GLN A 263 4.74 5.79 -21.98
CA GLN A 263 3.74 6.64 -22.61
C GLN A 263 2.95 5.88 -23.68
N SER A 264 1.72 6.31 -23.91
CA SER A 264 0.82 5.70 -24.90
C SER A 264 1.27 5.99 -26.34
N ASN A 265 1.00 5.05 -27.24
CA ASN A 265 1.31 5.08 -28.66
C ASN A 265 0.10 4.60 -29.50
N THR A 266 -1.01 5.31 -29.36
CA THR A 266 -2.30 4.95 -29.99
C THR A 266 -2.24 4.98 -31.52
N GLU A 267 -1.29 5.71 -32.07
CA GLU A 267 -1.05 5.83 -33.52
C GLU A 267 -0.23 4.68 -34.11
N GLU A 268 0.26 3.75 -33.28
CA GLU A 268 1.14 2.63 -33.64
C GLU A 268 2.42 3.09 -34.36
N ASP A 269 2.97 4.27 -34.01
CA ASP A 269 4.22 4.77 -34.58
C ASP A 269 5.40 3.91 -34.08
N ASN A 270 6.05 3.24 -35.03
CA ASN A 270 7.20 2.39 -34.78
C ASN A 270 8.40 3.14 -34.17
N ARG A 271 8.49 4.47 -34.36
CA ARG A 271 9.61 5.28 -33.85
C ARG A 271 9.32 5.96 -32.52
N LYS A 272 8.05 6.01 -32.10
CA LYS A 272 7.67 6.60 -30.83
C LYS A 272 8.26 5.78 -29.67
N GLU A 273 8.96 6.44 -28.77
CA GLU A 273 9.38 5.83 -27.52
C GLU A 273 8.14 5.48 -26.69
N VAL A 274 8.06 4.27 -26.16
CA VAL A 274 6.93 3.80 -25.36
C VAL A 274 7.33 3.40 -23.95
N VAL A 275 8.59 3.01 -23.76
CA VAL A 275 9.16 2.71 -22.43
C VAL A 275 10.53 3.34 -22.31
N ARG A 276 10.80 3.97 -21.18
CA ARG A 276 12.11 4.50 -20.78
C ARG A 276 12.54 3.89 -19.47
N VAL A 277 13.73 3.30 -19.45
CA VAL A 277 14.37 2.79 -18.25
C VAL A 277 15.48 3.75 -17.85
N VAL A 278 15.36 4.37 -16.69
CA VAL A 278 16.34 5.35 -16.21
C VAL A 278 17.14 4.76 -15.07
N LYS A 279 18.47 4.87 -15.15
CA LYS A 279 19.43 4.45 -14.13
C LYS A 279 19.85 5.65 -13.29
N TYR A 280 19.81 5.48 -11.98
CA TYR A 280 20.22 6.47 -10.98
C TYR A 280 21.33 5.91 -10.07
N ASP A 281 22.16 6.79 -9.52
CA ASP A 281 22.99 6.41 -8.38
C ASP A 281 22.13 6.26 -7.09
N LYS A 282 22.75 5.86 -5.98
CA LYS A 282 22.06 5.69 -4.70
C LYS A 282 21.54 7.00 -4.10
N SER A 283 21.99 8.12 -4.62
CA SER A 283 21.50 9.47 -4.28
C SER A 283 20.47 9.99 -5.28
N PHE A 284 19.90 9.13 -6.11
CA PHE A 284 18.92 9.48 -7.15
C PHE A 284 19.41 10.54 -8.17
N ASN A 285 20.72 10.67 -8.38
CA ASN A 285 21.24 11.42 -9.51
C ASN A 285 21.15 10.56 -10.78
N ARG A 286 20.62 11.16 -11.85
CA ARG A 286 20.44 10.46 -13.14
C ARG A 286 21.79 10.15 -13.77
N LEU A 287 22.03 8.90 -14.12
CA LEU A 287 23.27 8.40 -14.73
C LEU A 287 23.11 8.13 -16.23
N ALA A 288 22.09 7.35 -16.61
CA ALA A 288 21.87 6.91 -17.98
C ALA A 288 20.40 6.51 -18.19
N ALA A 289 20.02 6.26 -19.43
CA ALA A 289 18.72 5.69 -19.77
C ALA A 289 18.79 4.78 -21.00
N ALA A 290 17.82 3.87 -21.07
CA ALA A 290 17.50 3.09 -22.26
C ALA A 290 16.11 3.48 -22.76
N SER A 291 15.95 3.64 -24.07
CA SER A 291 14.70 3.95 -24.74
C SER A 291 14.26 2.75 -25.57
N ILE A 292 12.99 2.38 -25.45
CA ILE A 292 12.36 1.28 -26.19
C ILE A 292 11.21 1.88 -26.99
N THR A 293 11.22 1.62 -28.31
CA THR A 293 10.23 2.16 -29.24
C THR A 293 9.03 1.23 -29.42
N GLY A 294 7.94 1.79 -29.95
CA GLY A 294 6.74 1.03 -30.29
C GLY A 294 7.02 -0.08 -31.30
N GLY A 295 7.87 0.18 -32.31
CA GLY A 295 8.24 -0.83 -33.32
C GLY A 295 9.08 -1.99 -32.77
N GLU A 296 9.96 -1.73 -31.79
CA GLU A 296 10.76 -2.79 -31.13
C GLU A 296 9.88 -3.68 -30.25
N SER A 297 8.90 -3.11 -29.58
CA SER A 297 8.07 -3.80 -28.59
C SER A 297 6.63 -4.05 -29.04
N PHE A 298 6.19 -3.57 -30.19
CA PHE A 298 4.79 -3.67 -30.65
C PHE A 298 3.78 -3.19 -29.59
N THR A 299 4.08 -2.05 -28.93
CA THR A 299 3.34 -1.54 -27.78
C THR A 299 2.51 -0.31 -28.16
N ILE A 300 1.21 -0.35 -27.79
CA ILE A 300 0.31 0.81 -27.77
C ILE A 300 0.28 1.42 -26.37
N ILE A 301 0.01 0.60 -25.34
CA ILE A 301 -0.06 1.05 -23.95
C ILE A 301 0.88 0.14 -23.13
N PRO A 302 1.98 0.67 -22.59
CA PRO A 302 2.84 -0.08 -21.69
C PRO A 302 2.15 -0.29 -20.35
N PHE A 303 2.47 -1.41 -19.69
CA PHE A 303 1.99 -1.79 -18.34
C PHE A 303 0.47 -2.01 -18.25
N ASP A 304 -0.23 -2.14 -19.39
CA ASP A 304 -1.68 -2.26 -19.44
C ASP A 304 -2.17 -3.57 -18.81
N ALA A 305 -3.13 -3.46 -17.90
CA ALA A 305 -3.76 -4.58 -17.20
C ALA A 305 -2.77 -5.59 -16.60
N GLY A 306 -1.64 -5.11 -16.09
CA GLY A 306 -0.58 -5.91 -15.49
C GLY A 306 0.35 -5.11 -14.60
N SER A 307 1.27 -5.81 -13.94
CA SER A 307 2.29 -5.21 -13.09
C SER A 307 3.60 -4.95 -13.83
N LEU A 308 4.57 -4.41 -13.12
CA LEU A 308 5.96 -4.38 -13.54
C LEU A 308 6.85 -4.81 -12.38
N ARG A 309 7.71 -5.78 -12.62
CA ARG A 309 8.73 -6.21 -11.67
C ARG A 309 10.10 -6.21 -12.33
N MET A 310 11.11 -6.01 -11.51
CA MET A 310 12.51 -5.99 -11.94
C MET A 310 13.36 -6.87 -11.03
N ALA A 311 14.38 -7.47 -11.62
CA ALA A 311 15.43 -8.19 -10.89
C ALA A 311 16.78 -8.00 -11.62
N GLU A 312 17.87 -8.02 -10.87
CA GLU A 312 19.23 -7.82 -11.37
C GLU A 312 20.12 -9.01 -10.98
N SER A 313 20.95 -9.49 -11.91
CA SER A 313 22.00 -10.48 -11.65
C SER A 313 23.08 -10.41 -12.71
N GLY A 314 24.36 -10.46 -12.29
CA GLY A 314 25.50 -10.60 -13.19
C GLY A 314 25.62 -9.49 -14.25
N GLY A 315 25.29 -8.25 -13.93
CA GLY A 315 25.33 -7.11 -14.85
C GLY A 315 24.15 -7.08 -15.84
N GLU A 316 23.07 -7.76 -15.52
CA GLU A 316 21.85 -7.83 -16.31
C GLU A 316 20.64 -7.43 -15.46
N LEU A 317 19.85 -6.46 -15.92
CA LEU A 317 18.55 -6.09 -15.37
C LEU A 317 17.45 -6.70 -16.24
N THR A 318 16.59 -7.51 -15.66
CA THR A 318 15.39 -8.01 -16.32
C THR A 318 14.17 -7.27 -15.79
N ILE A 319 13.37 -6.70 -16.70
CA ILE A 319 12.08 -6.08 -16.46
C ILE A 319 11.02 -7.02 -17.03
N HIS A 320 10.07 -7.43 -16.22
CA HIS A 320 8.95 -8.27 -16.64
C HIS A 320 7.64 -7.54 -16.32
N THR A 321 6.83 -7.32 -17.38
CA THR A 321 5.64 -6.47 -17.33
C THR A 321 4.62 -6.92 -18.38
N ALA A 322 3.53 -6.17 -18.50
CA ALA A 322 2.51 -6.34 -19.54
C ALA A 322 2.48 -5.16 -20.51
N ARG A 323 1.81 -5.35 -21.62
CA ARG A 323 1.53 -4.30 -22.61
C ARG A 323 0.25 -4.60 -23.37
N LYS A 324 -0.43 -3.57 -23.82
CA LYS A 324 -1.39 -3.65 -24.93
C LYS A 324 -0.62 -3.57 -26.24
N ARG A 325 -0.81 -4.57 -27.11
CA ARG A 325 -0.06 -4.70 -28.37
C ARG A 325 -0.71 -3.95 -29.52
N TYR A 326 0.06 -3.74 -30.59
CA TYR A 326 -0.43 -3.29 -31.88
C TYR A 326 -1.58 -4.15 -32.38
N THR A 327 -2.43 -3.56 -33.19
CA THR A 327 -3.55 -4.22 -33.84
C THR A 327 -3.09 -5.48 -34.59
N THR A 328 -3.79 -6.59 -34.36
CA THR A 328 -3.54 -7.87 -35.01
C THR A 328 -4.51 -8.11 -36.16
N GLU A 329 -4.36 -9.23 -36.88
CA GLU A 329 -5.14 -9.53 -38.10
C GLU A 329 -6.65 -9.63 -37.86
N ASP A 330 -7.07 -9.92 -36.60
CA ASP A 330 -8.46 -9.94 -36.16
C ASP A 330 -9.04 -8.54 -35.85
N GLY A 331 -8.23 -7.49 -36.01
CA GLY A 331 -8.61 -6.10 -35.76
C GLY A 331 -8.59 -5.70 -34.28
N LEU A 332 -8.06 -6.54 -33.40
CA LEU A 332 -8.01 -6.30 -31.95
C LEU A 332 -6.60 -5.96 -31.46
N ASN A 333 -6.56 -5.25 -30.34
CA ASN A 333 -5.34 -4.96 -29.59
C ASN A 333 -5.27 -5.89 -28.38
N HIS A 334 -4.60 -7.02 -28.54
CA HIS A 334 -4.45 -7.99 -27.45
C HIS A 334 -3.43 -7.53 -26.40
N GLN A 335 -3.70 -7.82 -25.15
CA GLN A 335 -2.73 -7.65 -24.05
C GLN A 335 -1.82 -8.89 -23.98
N SER A 336 -0.56 -8.70 -23.62
CA SER A 336 0.37 -9.80 -23.30
C SER A 336 1.50 -9.32 -22.40
N GLN A 337 2.25 -10.28 -21.84
CA GLN A 337 3.50 -9.97 -21.16
C GLN A 337 4.51 -9.27 -22.10
N LEU A 338 5.48 -8.58 -21.48
CA LEU A 338 6.66 -8.01 -22.11
C LEU A 338 7.86 -8.21 -21.18
N THR A 339 8.92 -8.87 -21.70
CA THR A 339 10.20 -9.03 -21.00
C THR A 339 11.25 -8.19 -21.68
N ILE A 340 11.88 -7.26 -20.95
CA ILE A 340 12.99 -6.41 -21.42
C ILE A 340 14.24 -6.81 -20.62
N ILE A 341 15.35 -7.05 -21.32
CA ILE A 341 16.61 -7.42 -20.72
C ILE A 341 17.66 -6.37 -21.09
N LEU A 342 18.27 -5.76 -20.08
CA LEU A 342 19.26 -4.71 -20.24
C LEU A 342 20.61 -5.13 -19.67
N ASN A 343 21.68 -4.69 -20.30
CA ASN A 343 23.00 -4.67 -19.68
C ASN A 343 23.09 -3.44 -18.75
N THR A 344 23.41 -3.65 -17.48
CA THR A 344 23.38 -2.59 -16.46
C THR A 344 24.49 -1.55 -16.60
N ASP A 345 25.62 -1.90 -17.25
CA ASP A 345 26.73 -0.97 -17.46
C ASP A 345 26.48 -0.05 -18.64
N THR A 346 26.00 -0.61 -19.75
CA THR A 346 25.83 0.12 -21.01
C THR A 346 24.40 0.61 -21.25
N MET A 347 23.44 0.17 -20.46
CA MET A 347 21.99 0.39 -20.64
C MET A 347 21.46 -0.03 -22.02
N LYS A 348 22.12 -0.99 -22.67
CA LYS A 348 21.68 -1.53 -23.96
C LYS A 348 20.73 -2.70 -23.78
N VAL A 349 19.64 -2.70 -24.52
CA VAL A 349 18.72 -3.84 -24.64
C VAL A 349 19.48 -5.03 -25.26
N LYS A 350 19.34 -6.22 -24.64
CA LYS A 350 20.02 -7.46 -25.03
C LYS A 350 19.14 -8.45 -25.78
N ASN A 351 17.83 -8.37 -25.58
CA ASN A 351 16.88 -9.30 -26.17
C ASN A 351 16.04 -8.67 -27.27
N THR A 352 15.51 -9.48 -28.16
CA THR A 352 14.48 -9.09 -29.12
C THR A 352 13.12 -9.20 -28.45
N MET A 353 12.33 -8.14 -28.51
CA MET A 353 10.97 -8.11 -27.95
C MET A 353 9.94 -8.58 -28.97
N GLY A 354 9.89 -7.91 -30.12
CA GLY A 354 9.03 -8.31 -31.25
C GLY A 354 7.55 -8.38 -30.89
N ARG A 355 6.77 -9.00 -31.78
CA ARG A 355 5.33 -9.26 -31.57
C ARG A 355 5.09 -10.35 -30.51
N TYR A 356 5.89 -11.40 -30.53
CA TYR A 356 5.87 -12.53 -29.61
C TYR A 356 7.28 -12.84 -29.13
N GLN A 357 7.42 -13.10 -27.85
CA GLN A 357 8.67 -13.55 -27.23
C GLN A 357 8.61 -15.06 -26.95
N ASP A 358 9.76 -15.73 -26.75
CA ASP A 358 9.81 -17.17 -26.48
C ASP A 358 9.04 -17.59 -25.20
N ASN A 359 8.87 -16.66 -24.25
CA ASN A 359 8.07 -16.82 -23.04
C ASN A 359 6.69 -16.14 -23.17
N HIS A 360 6.08 -16.19 -24.35
CA HIS A 360 4.82 -15.49 -24.61
C HIS A 360 3.67 -16.02 -23.78
N VAL A 361 3.02 -15.10 -23.04
CA VAL A 361 1.75 -15.32 -22.35
C VAL A 361 0.77 -14.25 -22.79
N SER A 362 -0.32 -14.66 -23.41
CA SER A 362 -1.40 -13.77 -23.82
C SER A 362 -2.37 -13.54 -22.68
N HIS A 363 -2.90 -12.32 -22.54
CA HIS A 363 -3.70 -11.91 -21.40
C HIS A 363 -3.00 -12.26 -20.08
N SER A 364 -1.75 -11.75 -19.93
CA SER A 364 -0.99 -11.88 -18.69
C SER A 364 -1.35 -10.74 -17.74
N PHE A 365 -2.03 -11.05 -16.65
CA PHE A 365 -2.64 -10.07 -15.74
C PHE A 365 -1.78 -9.69 -14.55
N ASN A 366 -0.70 -10.44 -14.27
CA ASN A 366 0.30 -10.09 -13.27
C ASN A 366 1.64 -10.75 -13.60
N GLN A 367 2.75 -10.07 -13.32
CA GLN A 367 4.09 -10.49 -13.71
C GLN A 367 5.04 -10.45 -12.53
N PHE A 368 5.90 -11.47 -12.42
CA PHE A 368 6.99 -11.52 -11.44
C PHE A 368 8.27 -11.98 -12.10
N VAL A 369 9.41 -11.49 -11.61
CA VAL A 369 10.74 -11.92 -12.04
C VAL A 369 11.68 -12.03 -10.85
N GLN A 370 12.48 -13.10 -10.84
CA GLN A 370 13.60 -13.34 -9.94
C GLN A 370 14.76 -13.99 -10.70
N TYR A 371 15.89 -14.11 -10.04
CA TYR A 371 17.04 -14.86 -10.56
C TYR A 371 17.33 -16.09 -9.69
N ASP A 372 17.65 -17.22 -10.36
CA ASP A 372 18.21 -18.42 -9.75
C ASP A 372 19.63 -18.60 -10.31
N GLY A 373 20.61 -18.01 -9.64
CA GLY A 373 21.95 -17.82 -10.19
C GLY A 373 21.90 -16.90 -11.42
N SER A 374 22.25 -17.43 -12.60
CA SER A 374 22.16 -16.70 -13.87
C SER A 374 20.85 -16.94 -14.63
N ARG A 375 19.97 -17.80 -14.13
CA ARG A 375 18.70 -18.12 -14.79
C ARG A 375 17.63 -17.12 -14.40
N ARG A 376 16.96 -16.55 -15.37
CA ARG A 376 15.76 -15.75 -15.17
C ARG A 376 14.59 -16.67 -14.84
N VAL A 377 13.85 -16.35 -13.81
CA VAL A 377 12.65 -17.05 -13.32
C VAL A 377 11.50 -16.06 -13.43
N LEU A 378 10.57 -16.33 -14.31
CA LEU A 378 9.44 -15.48 -14.62
C LEU A 378 8.15 -16.18 -14.22
N VAL A 379 7.19 -15.44 -13.68
CA VAL A 379 5.83 -15.93 -13.43
C VAL A 379 4.85 -14.96 -14.05
N ASP A 380 3.88 -15.52 -14.76
CA ASP A 380 2.76 -14.83 -15.38
C ASP A 380 1.44 -15.39 -14.87
N HIS A 381 0.47 -14.52 -14.63
CA HIS A 381 -0.92 -14.87 -14.42
C HIS A 381 -1.64 -14.87 -15.77
N GLY A 382 -1.63 -15.98 -16.47
CA GLY A 382 -2.16 -16.12 -17.83
C GLY A 382 -3.64 -16.48 -17.87
N ASP A 383 -4.42 -15.76 -18.67
CA ASP A 383 -5.81 -16.07 -19.01
C ASP A 383 -5.95 -16.74 -20.38
N ALA A 384 -4.91 -16.60 -21.24
CA ALA A 384 -4.87 -17.22 -22.56
C ALA A 384 -3.45 -17.60 -22.96
N TYR A 385 -3.26 -18.80 -23.51
CA TYR A 385 -2.02 -19.30 -24.08
C TYR A 385 -0.75 -19.04 -23.23
N PRO A 386 -0.63 -19.72 -22.08
CA PRO A 386 -1.57 -20.64 -21.45
C PRO A 386 -2.55 -19.93 -20.49
N ARG A 387 -3.68 -20.58 -20.19
CA ARG A 387 -4.61 -20.19 -19.11
C ARG A 387 -4.17 -20.89 -17.83
N SER A 388 -3.24 -20.26 -17.12
CA SER A 388 -2.54 -20.84 -15.98
C SER A 388 -1.77 -19.77 -15.19
N VAL A 389 -1.47 -20.02 -13.93
CA VAL A 389 -0.29 -19.41 -13.29
C VAL A 389 0.92 -20.15 -13.84
N VAL A 390 1.71 -19.51 -14.67
CA VAL A 390 2.77 -20.16 -15.45
C VAL A 390 4.16 -19.67 -15.01
N LEU A 391 5.05 -20.63 -14.84
CA LEU A 391 6.46 -20.41 -14.54
C LEU A 391 7.30 -20.62 -15.80
N ASN A 392 8.08 -19.64 -16.17
CA ASN A 392 9.09 -19.69 -17.24
C ASN A 392 10.49 -19.55 -16.66
N VAL A 393 11.35 -20.55 -16.87
CA VAL A 393 12.75 -20.51 -16.41
C VAL A 393 13.69 -20.55 -17.60
N SER A 394 14.58 -19.55 -17.70
CA SER A 394 15.53 -19.46 -18.81
C SER A 394 16.58 -20.56 -18.76
N SER A 395 16.91 -21.12 -19.94
CA SER A 395 17.98 -22.11 -20.15
C SER A 395 18.56 -21.97 -21.55
N GLY A 396 19.84 -21.59 -21.67
CA GLY A 396 20.56 -21.57 -22.95
C GLY A 396 19.92 -20.67 -24.05
N GLY A 397 19.22 -19.60 -23.67
CA GLY A 397 18.57 -18.67 -24.62
C GLY A 397 17.09 -18.97 -24.91
N SER A 398 16.53 -20.05 -24.39
CA SER A 398 15.11 -20.38 -24.43
C SER A 398 14.51 -20.43 -23.03
N TYR A 399 13.21 -20.61 -22.92
CA TYR A 399 12.50 -20.80 -21.66
C TYR A 399 11.89 -22.20 -21.55
N THR A 400 11.89 -22.75 -20.35
CA THR A 400 11.13 -23.95 -20.02
C THR A 400 9.89 -23.52 -19.24
N GLU A 401 8.72 -23.76 -19.82
CA GLU A 401 7.41 -23.47 -19.25
C GLU A 401 6.94 -24.59 -18.30
N THR A 402 6.26 -24.20 -17.23
CA THR A 402 5.61 -25.12 -16.28
C THR A 402 4.31 -24.51 -15.79
N ASP A 403 3.20 -25.21 -15.98
CA ASP A 403 1.91 -24.85 -15.38
C ASP A 403 1.97 -25.09 -13.85
N LEU A 404 1.92 -24.03 -13.06
CA LEU A 404 1.85 -24.13 -11.61
C LEU A 404 0.42 -24.36 -11.12
N LEU A 405 -0.56 -23.70 -11.77
CA LEU A 405 -1.97 -23.82 -11.48
C LEU A 405 -2.77 -23.63 -12.77
N LYS A 406 -3.24 -24.72 -13.36
CA LYS A 406 -4.14 -24.65 -14.52
C LYS A 406 -5.49 -24.08 -14.10
N ILE A 407 -5.97 -23.10 -14.86
CA ILE A 407 -7.22 -22.41 -14.60
C ILE A 407 -8.27 -22.96 -15.59
N PRO A 408 -9.40 -23.51 -15.10
CA PRO A 408 -10.46 -23.98 -15.98
C PRO A 408 -11.11 -22.85 -16.78
N GLY A 409 -11.88 -23.21 -17.82
CA GLY A 409 -12.66 -22.30 -18.63
C GLY A 409 -12.03 -21.97 -19.99
N GLU A 410 -12.71 -21.10 -20.74
CA GLU A 410 -12.29 -20.70 -22.07
C GLU A 410 -11.11 -19.74 -22.03
N VAL A 411 -10.19 -19.88 -22.98
CA VAL A 411 -9.06 -18.94 -23.14
C VAL A 411 -9.56 -17.54 -23.48
N GLY A 412 -9.07 -16.54 -22.77
CA GLY A 412 -9.49 -15.17 -22.97
C GLY A 412 -10.82 -14.78 -22.32
N ALA A 413 -11.34 -15.59 -21.39
CA ALA A 413 -12.55 -15.27 -20.65
C ALA A 413 -12.44 -14.04 -19.76
N ASN A 414 -11.24 -13.52 -19.54
CA ASN A 414 -10.96 -12.36 -18.68
C ASN A 414 -11.45 -12.49 -17.24
N CYS A 415 -11.59 -13.71 -16.75
CA CYS A 415 -11.90 -14.02 -15.35
C CYS A 415 -11.25 -15.36 -14.99
N THR A 416 -10.47 -15.37 -13.93
CA THR A 416 -9.65 -16.53 -13.55
C THR A 416 -9.97 -17.06 -12.16
N GLY A 417 -10.53 -16.24 -11.28
CA GLY A 417 -10.73 -16.60 -9.87
C GLY A 417 -9.43 -16.76 -9.07
N VAL A 418 -8.32 -16.27 -9.63
CA VAL A 418 -6.96 -16.33 -9.03
C VAL A 418 -6.36 -14.95 -9.01
N THR A 419 -5.58 -14.63 -7.97
CA THR A 419 -4.60 -13.54 -8.03
C THR A 419 -3.24 -14.03 -7.58
N VAL A 420 -2.17 -13.48 -8.18
CA VAL A 420 -0.78 -13.86 -7.86
C VAL A 420 -0.15 -12.72 -7.06
N GLY A 421 0.47 -13.04 -5.92
CA GLY A 421 0.97 -12.02 -5.01
C GLY A 421 2.49 -12.06 -4.76
N GLY A 422 3.19 -13.11 -5.15
CA GLY A 422 4.65 -13.17 -4.97
C GLY A 422 5.32 -14.34 -5.64
N LEU A 423 6.60 -14.14 -6.01
CA LEU A 423 7.52 -15.17 -6.48
C LEU A 423 8.81 -15.07 -5.68
N GLU A 424 9.25 -16.21 -5.11
CA GLU A 424 10.55 -16.33 -4.47
C GLU A 424 11.29 -17.59 -4.89
N VAL A 425 12.62 -17.53 -4.79
CA VAL A 425 13.53 -18.61 -5.16
C VAL A 425 14.19 -19.16 -3.90
N SER A 426 13.87 -20.41 -3.56
CA SER A 426 14.53 -21.16 -2.48
C SER A 426 15.72 -21.96 -3.00
N GLY A 427 16.43 -22.63 -2.11
CA GLY A 427 17.50 -23.58 -2.50
C GLY A 427 17.02 -24.72 -3.41
N SER A 428 15.78 -25.17 -3.25
CA SER A 428 15.24 -26.37 -3.92
C SER A 428 13.98 -26.16 -4.77
N HIS A 429 13.25 -25.06 -4.54
CA HIS A 429 11.96 -24.78 -5.21
C HIS A 429 11.86 -23.35 -5.72
N TYR A 430 10.92 -23.14 -6.63
CA TYR A 430 10.33 -21.85 -6.96
C TYR A 430 8.99 -21.77 -6.23
N LEU A 431 8.79 -20.74 -5.42
CA LEU A 431 7.62 -20.55 -4.58
C LEU A 431 6.77 -19.42 -5.14
N VAL A 432 5.47 -19.65 -5.32
CA VAL A 432 4.53 -18.64 -5.82
C VAL A 432 3.31 -18.61 -4.91
N ALA A 433 3.05 -17.44 -4.32
CA ALA A 433 1.89 -17.23 -3.46
C ALA A 433 0.71 -16.70 -4.29
N VAL A 434 -0.47 -17.31 -4.09
CA VAL A 434 -1.71 -16.97 -4.79
C VAL A 434 -2.88 -16.97 -3.82
N ASN A 435 -3.95 -16.25 -4.16
CA ASN A 435 -5.27 -16.59 -3.66
C ASN A 435 -6.10 -17.23 -4.78
N THR A 436 -7.03 -18.08 -4.44
CA THR A 436 -7.86 -18.80 -5.44
C THR A 436 -9.21 -19.19 -4.88
N ILE A 437 -10.21 -19.13 -5.73
CA ILE A 437 -11.54 -19.71 -5.46
C ILE A 437 -11.47 -21.25 -5.50
N ASP A 438 -12.56 -21.90 -5.09
CA ASP A 438 -12.81 -23.30 -5.44
C ASP A 438 -13.38 -23.38 -6.86
N HIS A 439 -12.54 -23.72 -7.82
CA HIS A 439 -12.90 -23.83 -9.23
C HIS A 439 -13.97 -24.90 -9.51
N SER A 440 -14.16 -25.86 -8.61
CA SER A 440 -15.20 -26.92 -8.79
C SER A 440 -16.62 -26.37 -8.65
N LYS A 441 -16.79 -25.18 -8.06
CA LYS A 441 -18.08 -24.49 -7.89
C LYS A 441 -18.46 -23.64 -9.10
N VAL A 442 -17.51 -23.33 -9.97
CA VAL A 442 -17.77 -22.53 -11.16
C VAL A 442 -18.40 -23.38 -12.23
N THR A 443 -19.62 -23.06 -12.62
CA THR A 443 -20.38 -23.79 -13.64
C THR A 443 -20.08 -23.31 -15.06
N ALA A 444 -19.66 -22.05 -15.22
CA ALA A 444 -19.20 -21.48 -16.49
C ALA A 444 -18.23 -20.32 -16.26
N TYR A 445 -17.21 -20.23 -17.11
CA TYR A 445 -16.35 -19.05 -17.27
C TYR A 445 -16.77 -18.38 -18.57
N ASP A 446 -17.55 -17.35 -18.48
CA ASP A 446 -17.98 -16.56 -19.61
C ASP A 446 -17.34 -15.18 -19.56
N SER A 447 -17.42 -14.44 -20.64
CA SER A 447 -16.79 -13.12 -20.82
C SER A 447 -16.94 -12.25 -19.56
N PHE A 448 -15.85 -12.13 -18.81
CA PHE A 448 -15.71 -11.39 -17.54
C PHE A 448 -16.48 -11.94 -16.33
N GLU A 449 -17.16 -13.09 -16.40
CA GLU A 449 -17.96 -13.62 -15.30
C GLU A 449 -17.62 -15.08 -14.98
N MET A 450 -17.75 -15.45 -13.71
CA MET A 450 -17.69 -16.82 -13.20
C MET A 450 -19.06 -17.17 -12.61
N ALA A 451 -19.83 -17.98 -13.35
CA ALA A 451 -21.16 -18.39 -12.92
C ALA A 451 -21.09 -19.48 -11.85
N GLY A 452 -22.05 -19.51 -10.93
CA GLY A 452 -22.20 -20.55 -9.90
C GLY A 452 -21.60 -20.19 -8.55
N LEU A 453 -20.93 -19.05 -8.43
CA LEU A 453 -20.41 -18.53 -7.15
C LEU A 453 -21.42 -17.60 -6.50
N ASP A 454 -21.80 -17.88 -5.25
CA ASP A 454 -22.60 -16.96 -4.44
C ASP A 454 -21.75 -15.80 -3.91
N ARG A 455 -20.47 -16.06 -3.63
CA ARG A 455 -19.46 -15.12 -3.14
C ARG A 455 -18.09 -15.47 -3.70
N ASP A 456 -17.22 -14.47 -3.79
CA ASP A 456 -15.83 -14.64 -4.22
C ASP A 456 -14.94 -14.97 -3.00
N GLU A 457 -15.23 -16.09 -2.32
CA GLU A 457 -14.42 -16.62 -1.23
C GLU A 457 -13.14 -17.24 -1.79
N ARG A 458 -11.98 -16.91 -1.20
CA ARG A 458 -10.68 -17.39 -1.70
C ARG A 458 -9.79 -17.89 -0.60
N ASP A 459 -9.17 -19.02 -0.85
CA ASP A 459 -8.08 -19.53 -0.05
C ASP A 459 -6.74 -18.97 -0.48
N VAL A 460 -5.84 -18.80 0.49
CA VAL A 460 -4.44 -18.50 0.26
C VAL A 460 -3.66 -19.78 0.11
N VAL A 461 -2.93 -19.87 -0.99
CA VAL A 461 -2.23 -21.08 -1.41
C VAL A 461 -0.80 -20.75 -1.79
N LEU A 462 0.15 -21.62 -1.43
CA LEU A 462 1.52 -21.56 -1.90
C LEU A 462 1.76 -22.69 -2.92
N LEU A 463 2.12 -22.31 -4.14
CA LEU A 463 2.52 -23.22 -5.21
C LEU A 463 4.05 -23.39 -5.15
N ALA A 464 4.52 -24.63 -4.95
CA ALA A 464 5.92 -24.93 -4.85
C ALA A 464 6.37 -25.85 -6.01
N CYS A 465 7.16 -25.31 -6.93
CA CYS A 465 7.71 -26.06 -8.07
C CYS A 465 9.13 -26.51 -7.77
N GLN A 466 9.36 -27.80 -7.68
CA GLN A 466 10.68 -28.35 -7.46
C GLN A 466 11.62 -28.03 -8.63
N LYS A 467 12.83 -27.51 -8.35
CA LYS A 467 13.81 -27.17 -9.39
C LYS A 467 14.29 -28.36 -10.19
N SER A 468 14.41 -29.53 -9.54
CA SER A 468 14.73 -30.80 -10.18
C SER A 468 13.42 -31.53 -10.55
N GLY A 469 13.20 -31.82 -11.82
CA GLY A 469 12.04 -32.59 -12.27
C GLY A 469 10.73 -31.81 -12.42
N ARG A 470 10.66 -30.56 -11.98
CA ARG A 470 9.50 -29.65 -12.18
C ARG A 470 8.17 -30.15 -11.62
N SER A 471 8.19 -31.01 -10.60
CA SER A 471 6.95 -31.35 -9.88
C SER A 471 6.42 -30.16 -9.10
N VAL A 472 5.12 -29.92 -9.18
CA VAL A 472 4.43 -28.83 -8.50
C VAL A 472 3.61 -29.42 -7.36
N SER A 473 3.77 -28.87 -6.16
CA SER A 473 2.91 -29.11 -5.01
C SER A 473 2.10 -27.86 -4.69
N ARG A 474 0.87 -28.07 -4.24
CA ARG A 474 -0.03 -27.05 -3.73
C ARG A 474 -0.10 -27.17 -2.21
N VAL A 475 0.19 -26.10 -1.50
CA VAL A 475 0.15 -26.03 -0.03
C VAL A 475 -0.95 -25.05 0.36
N GLU A 476 -2.03 -25.58 0.95
CA GLU A 476 -3.14 -24.77 1.47
C GLU A 476 -2.68 -24.11 2.77
N LEU A 477 -2.77 -22.78 2.82
CA LEU A 477 -2.44 -21.99 4.01
C LEU A 477 -3.70 -21.56 4.77
N THR A 478 -4.86 -21.59 4.11
CA THR A 478 -6.17 -21.29 4.69
C THR A 478 -7.21 -22.32 4.26
N ASP A 479 -8.37 -22.26 4.91
CA ASP A 479 -9.58 -23.01 4.61
C ASP A 479 -10.77 -22.04 4.79
N TYR A 480 -10.88 -21.09 3.86
CA TYR A 480 -11.80 -19.95 3.91
C TYR A 480 -13.05 -20.15 3.06
N VAL A 481 -12.94 -20.95 1.99
CA VAL A 481 -14.06 -21.27 1.11
C VAL A 481 -15.15 -22.00 1.92
N ASP A 482 -16.41 -21.61 1.73
CA ASP A 482 -17.59 -22.04 2.50
C ASP A 482 -17.66 -21.55 3.95
N ARG A 483 -16.77 -20.65 4.35
CA ARG A 483 -16.75 -20.07 5.71
C ARG A 483 -17.09 -18.59 5.76
N GLY A 484 -17.43 -17.98 4.62
CA GLY A 484 -17.70 -16.56 4.53
C GLY A 484 -16.42 -15.72 4.68
N LEU A 485 -15.27 -16.26 4.31
CA LEU A 485 -13.98 -15.58 4.43
C LEU A 485 -13.30 -15.43 3.06
N LEU A 486 -12.44 -14.43 2.97
CA LEU A 486 -11.63 -14.13 1.79
C LEU A 486 -10.21 -13.82 2.25
N GLY A 487 -9.24 -14.58 1.75
CA GLY A 487 -7.82 -14.20 1.83
C GLY A 487 -7.47 -13.20 0.73
N SER A 488 -6.84 -12.08 1.09
CA SER A 488 -6.37 -11.12 0.09
C SER A 488 -5.33 -11.72 -0.85
N THR A 489 -4.97 -10.98 -1.90
CA THR A 489 -3.74 -11.26 -2.67
C THR A 489 -2.56 -11.33 -1.71
N PRO A 490 -1.90 -12.48 -1.55
CA PRO A 490 -0.87 -12.64 -0.53
C PRO A 490 0.47 -12.02 -0.96
N TYR A 491 1.28 -11.60 0.00
CA TYR A 491 2.68 -11.27 -0.21
C TYR A 491 3.58 -12.43 0.20
N LEU A 492 4.65 -12.62 -0.56
CA LEU A 492 5.70 -13.60 -0.26
C LEU A 492 7.02 -12.86 -0.01
N VAL A 493 7.57 -13.02 1.19
CA VAL A 493 8.77 -12.30 1.65
C VAL A 493 9.86 -13.31 1.99
N LYS A 494 11.03 -13.15 1.39
CA LYS A 494 12.20 -13.98 1.69
C LYS A 494 12.81 -13.62 3.05
N LEU A 495 13.04 -14.62 3.86
CA LEU A 495 13.72 -14.54 5.16
C LEU A 495 15.11 -15.20 5.09
N PRO A 496 15.98 -14.99 6.09
CA PRO A 496 17.23 -15.77 6.20
C PRO A 496 16.99 -17.28 6.30
N GLU A 497 18.06 -18.06 6.06
CA GLU A 497 18.08 -19.51 6.24
C GLU A 497 17.08 -20.28 5.36
N ASP A 498 16.86 -19.79 4.15
CA ASP A 498 15.95 -20.39 3.16
C ASP A 498 14.51 -20.54 3.68
N ARG A 499 14.07 -19.59 4.52
CA ARG A 499 12.70 -19.44 5.02
C ARG A 499 11.99 -18.33 4.27
N PHE A 500 10.65 -18.36 4.33
CA PHE A 500 9.80 -17.37 3.68
C PHE A 500 8.60 -17.08 4.56
N ALA A 501 8.08 -15.88 4.48
CA ALA A 501 6.80 -15.53 5.09
C ALA A 501 5.75 -15.28 4.01
N VAL A 502 4.57 -15.81 4.22
CA VAL A 502 3.38 -15.49 3.43
C VAL A 502 2.47 -14.64 4.29
N LEU A 503 2.14 -13.42 3.80
CA LEU A 503 1.26 -12.48 4.50
C LEU A 503 0.00 -12.26 3.66
N TRP A 504 -1.16 -12.20 4.31
CA TRP A 504 -2.42 -11.82 3.67
C TRP A 504 -3.31 -11.06 4.66
N GLU A 505 -4.23 -10.29 4.14
CA GLU A 505 -5.30 -9.66 4.90
C GLU A 505 -6.53 -10.57 4.85
N GLU A 506 -7.18 -10.78 5.97
CA GLU A 506 -8.39 -11.60 6.08
C GLU A 506 -9.61 -10.70 6.07
N PHE A 507 -10.55 -10.98 5.18
CA PHE A 507 -11.86 -10.33 5.12
C PHE A 507 -12.97 -11.31 5.44
N ALA A 508 -13.99 -10.85 6.17
CA ALA A 508 -15.20 -11.64 6.44
C ALA A 508 -16.40 -11.05 5.70
N TYR A 509 -17.19 -11.88 5.06
CA TYR A 509 -18.45 -11.49 4.43
C TYR A 509 -19.53 -11.27 5.48
N THR A 510 -20.10 -10.07 5.52
CA THR A 510 -21.26 -9.70 6.35
C THR A 510 -22.42 -9.31 5.43
N GLY A 511 -23.22 -10.28 5.04
CA GLY A 511 -24.23 -10.10 3.99
C GLY A 511 -23.58 -9.86 2.63
N GLN A 512 -23.79 -8.67 2.04
CA GLN A 512 -23.19 -8.27 0.75
C GLN A 512 -21.93 -7.39 0.91
N SER A 513 -21.56 -7.06 2.15
CA SER A 513 -20.35 -6.28 2.47
C SER A 513 -19.26 -7.18 3.03
N THR A 514 -18.05 -6.65 3.10
CA THR A 514 -16.91 -7.30 3.75
C THR A 514 -16.40 -6.45 4.91
N GLU A 515 -15.95 -7.10 5.97
CA GLU A 515 -15.26 -6.50 7.11
C GLU A 515 -13.83 -7.00 7.12
N ASP A 516 -12.89 -6.11 7.41
CA ASP A 516 -11.49 -6.43 7.62
C ASP A 516 -11.28 -7.15 8.98
N ARG A 517 -10.42 -8.16 8.99
CA ARG A 517 -10.06 -8.95 10.18
C ARG A 517 -8.57 -8.84 10.51
N GLY A 518 -7.86 -7.94 9.84
CA GLY A 518 -6.44 -7.70 10.02
C GLY A 518 -5.55 -8.64 9.22
N VAL A 519 -4.25 -8.49 9.42
CA VAL A 519 -3.22 -9.25 8.70
C VAL A 519 -2.97 -10.60 9.37
N ARG A 520 -2.82 -11.62 8.53
CA ARG A 520 -2.36 -12.96 8.90
C ARG A 520 -1.01 -13.22 8.26
N TYR A 521 -0.15 -13.99 8.92
CA TYR A 521 1.07 -14.47 8.30
C TYR A 521 1.50 -15.84 8.84
N VAL A 522 2.26 -16.55 8.02
CA VAL A 522 2.85 -17.84 8.37
C VAL A 522 4.27 -17.91 7.81
N VAL A 523 5.19 -18.50 8.57
CA VAL A 523 6.55 -18.79 8.09
C VAL A 523 6.58 -20.19 7.49
N VAL A 524 7.18 -20.32 6.32
CA VAL A 524 7.34 -21.59 5.58
C VAL A 524 8.83 -21.86 5.29
N ASP A 525 9.17 -23.12 5.08
CA ASP A 525 10.52 -23.55 4.63
C ASP A 525 10.70 -23.39 3.10
N GLY A 526 11.89 -23.70 2.60
CA GLY A 526 12.23 -23.63 1.17
C GLY A 526 11.44 -24.59 0.25
N ALA A 527 10.63 -25.49 0.80
CA ALA A 527 9.69 -26.32 0.08
C ALA A 527 8.23 -25.86 0.23
N GLY A 528 8.01 -24.72 0.89
CA GLY A 528 6.68 -24.14 1.12
C GLY A 528 5.92 -24.74 2.29
N ARG A 529 6.52 -25.58 3.13
CA ARG A 529 5.85 -26.22 4.27
C ARG A 529 5.82 -25.29 5.47
N PRO A 530 4.64 -25.08 6.13
CA PRO A 530 4.54 -24.26 7.32
C PRO A 530 5.51 -24.69 8.44
N GLN A 531 6.19 -23.71 9.02
CA GLN A 531 7.11 -23.87 10.15
C GLN A 531 6.51 -23.28 11.44
N THR A 532 5.50 -22.44 11.31
CA THR A 532 4.76 -21.84 12.43
C THR A 532 3.28 -22.04 12.23
N GLU A 533 2.52 -21.88 13.29
CA GLU A 533 1.08 -21.63 13.20
C GLU A 533 0.86 -20.25 12.52
N VAL A 534 -0.35 -20.06 11.98
CA VAL A 534 -0.75 -18.75 11.42
C VAL A 534 -0.82 -17.73 12.55
N GLN A 535 -0.07 -16.66 12.40
CA GLN A 535 -0.05 -15.53 13.31
C GLN A 535 -1.07 -14.48 12.87
N SER A 536 -1.53 -13.66 13.82
CA SER A 536 -2.53 -12.61 13.60
C SER A 536 -2.03 -11.26 14.10
N LEU A 537 -2.25 -10.23 13.29
CA LEU A 537 -2.01 -8.83 13.62
C LEU A 537 -3.35 -8.07 13.44
N PRO A 538 -4.21 -8.07 14.46
CA PRO A 538 -5.50 -7.37 14.39
C PRO A 538 -5.30 -5.87 14.18
N GLY A 539 -6.10 -5.25 13.31
CA GLY A 539 -6.01 -3.82 12.99
C GLY A 539 -4.84 -3.42 12.10
N ALA A 540 -3.93 -4.35 11.75
CA ALA A 540 -2.93 -4.10 10.73
C ALA A 540 -3.56 -4.24 9.33
N ARG A 541 -3.12 -3.39 8.39
CA ARG A 541 -3.58 -3.38 6.99
C ARG A 541 -2.40 -3.62 6.06
N LEU A 542 -2.56 -4.47 5.05
CA LEU A 542 -1.59 -4.54 3.95
C LEU A 542 -1.81 -3.39 2.96
N SER A 543 -0.78 -3.05 2.22
CA SER A 543 -0.87 -2.09 1.13
C SER A 543 -1.16 -2.80 -0.19
N ALA A 544 -2.03 -2.24 -1.01
CA ALA A 544 -2.22 -2.69 -2.39
C ALA A 544 -1.06 -2.30 -3.31
N ASP A 545 -0.27 -1.29 -2.93
CA ASP A 545 0.75 -0.65 -3.77
C ASP A 545 2.18 -0.85 -3.25
N CYS A 546 2.38 -1.27 -1.99
CA CYS A 546 3.71 -1.44 -1.38
C CYS A 546 3.92 -2.86 -0.87
N GLN A 547 4.94 -3.53 -1.37
CA GLN A 547 5.30 -4.86 -0.91
C GLN A 547 6.01 -4.81 0.46
N PRO A 548 5.69 -5.73 1.41
CA PRO A 548 6.42 -5.86 2.67
C PRO A 548 7.89 -6.25 2.45
N VAL A 549 8.76 -5.79 3.36
CA VAL A 549 10.20 -6.09 3.34
C VAL A 549 10.66 -6.69 4.66
N TYR A 550 11.60 -7.63 4.61
CA TYR A 550 12.27 -8.14 5.79
C TYR A 550 13.43 -7.24 6.16
N SER A 551 13.50 -6.80 7.40
CA SER A 551 14.58 -5.98 7.95
C SER A 551 14.78 -6.22 9.45
N GLY A 552 16.02 -6.39 9.88
CA GLY A 552 16.38 -6.44 11.30
C GLY A 552 15.74 -7.57 12.12
N GLY A 553 15.21 -8.60 11.50
CA GLY A 553 14.51 -9.71 12.17
C GLY A 553 12.98 -9.59 12.12
N GLU A 554 12.44 -8.57 11.48
CA GLU A 554 11.00 -8.29 11.37
C GLU A 554 10.60 -8.09 9.91
N ILE A 555 9.33 -8.25 9.59
CA ILE A 555 8.76 -7.81 8.31
C ILE A 555 8.06 -6.48 8.54
N MET A 556 8.34 -5.52 7.69
CA MET A 556 7.80 -4.17 7.77
C MET A 556 7.13 -3.77 6.44
N TRP A 557 6.07 -3.02 6.54
CA TRP A 557 5.35 -2.39 5.43
C TRP A 557 4.62 -1.14 5.93
N TYR A 558 3.97 -0.42 5.03
CA TYR A 558 3.19 0.76 5.40
C TYR A 558 1.97 0.95 4.52
N VAL A 559 1.02 1.72 5.02
CA VAL A 559 -0.07 2.34 4.27
C VAL A 559 -0.09 3.84 4.52
N ASN A 560 -0.68 4.59 3.61
CA ASN A 560 -0.86 6.02 3.83
C ASN A 560 -1.94 6.29 4.85
N ALA A 561 -1.64 7.22 5.74
CA ALA A 561 -2.54 7.76 6.73
C ALA A 561 -2.70 9.27 6.57
N GLN A 562 -3.73 9.83 7.18
CA GLN A 562 -3.89 11.27 7.19
C GLN A 562 -2.78 11.92 8.03
N GLY A 563 -1.94 12.71 7.35
CA GLY A 563 -0.80 13.39 7.99
C GLY A 563 0.51 12.61 7.97
N GLY A 564 0.55 11.39 7.38
CA GLY A 564 1.77 10.62 7.33
C GLY A 564 1.64 9.24 6.72
N ARG A 565 2.52 8.33 7.12
CA ARG A 565 2.50 6.90 6.81
C ARG A 565 2.34 6.09 8.08
N LEU A 566 1.45 5.13 8.07
CA LEU A 566 1.26 4.16 9.13
C LEU A 566 2.12 2.94 8.81
N PHE A 567 3.23 2.79 9.51
CA PHE A 567 4.11 1.65 9.40
C PHE A 567 3.66 0.52 10.30
N TYR A 568 3.64 -0.69 9.76
CA TYR A 568 3.38 -1.92 10.48
C TYR A 568 4.61 -2.82 10.50
N ARG A 569 4.72 -3.66 11.54
CA ARG A 569 5.76 -4.67 11.68
C ARG A 569 5.25 -5.93 12.37
N THR A 570 5.81 -7.08 12.04
CA THR A 570 5.40 -8.37 12.60
C THR A 570 5.88 -8.60 14.03
N GLY A 571 6.85 -7.85 14.51
CA GLY A 571 7.71 -8.31 15.58
C GLY A 571 8.72 -9.35 15.08
N ARG A 572 9.59 -9.83 15.96
CA ARG A 572 10.72 -10.71 15.58
C ARG A 572 10.27 -12.08 15.09
N ILE A 573 10.78 -12.52 13.92
CA ILE A 573 10.50 -13.79 13.25
C ILE A 573 11.72 -14.72 13.28
#